data_70514ea5e88a8daeb2d358462e660f09
#
_entry.id   70514ea5e88a8daeb2d358462e660f09
#
_cell.length_a   1.000
_cell.length_b   1.000
_cell.length_c   1.000
_cell.angle_alpha   90.00
_cell.angle_beta   90.00
_cell.angle_gamma   90.00
#
_symmetry.space_group_name_H-M   'P 1'
#
loop_
_entity.id
_entity.type
_entity.pdbx_description
1 polymer ?
#
loop_
_entity_poly.entity_id
_entity_poly.type
_entity_poly.pdbx_seq_one_letter_code
_entity_poly.pdbx_strand_id
1 'polypeptide(L)'
;MKFDIILQCRTRSRRLPNKIFYKIRGNTILEILISNLKKIRQANRIILAISSNENLEIFKKIAKKNEVNLFIAQNDLSENNVLTRFYRCSKEYNSENIVRITPDCPFINIHMIEQMIIYYKK
;
A
#
# COMPACT_ATOMS: atom_id res chain seq x y z
N MET A 1 -18.82 -1.95 -8.88
CA MET A 1 -17.61 -1.12 -9.04
C MET A 1 -16.54 -1.61 -8.08
N LYS A 2 -15.36 -1.93 -8.62
CA LYS A 2 -14.27 -2.51 -7.82
C LYS A 2 -13.22 -1.47 -7.51
N PHE A 3 -12.74 -1.47 -6.27
CA PHE A 3 -11.65 -0.60 -5.82
C PHE A 3 -10.46 -1.43 -5.40
N ASP A 4 -9.29 -1.07 -5.90
CA ASP A 4 -8.03 -1.62 -5.43
C ASP A 4 -7.34 -0.58 -4.54
N ILE A 5 -6.85 -1.02 -3.39
CA ILE A 5 -6.09 -0.16 -2.49
C ILE A 5 -4.62 -0.38 -2.82
N ILE A 6 -3.95 0.69 -3.22
CA ILE A 6 -2.52 0.65 -3.53
C ILE A 6 -1.77 1.40 -2.45
N LEU A 7 -0.95 0.65 -1.70
CA LEU A 7 -0.05 1.17 -0.68
C LEU A 7 1.33 1.39 -1.30
N GLN A 8 1.73 2.64 -1.43
CA GLN A 8 3.09 2.93 -1.86
C GLN A 8 4.01 2.86 -0.67
N CYS A 9 4.94 1.92 -0.69
CA CYS A 9 5.86 1.67 0.41
C CYS A 9 7.27 2.07 0.04
N ARG A 10 7.96 2.74 0.97
CA ARG A 10 9.38 3.01 0.87
C ARG A 10 10.00 2.99 2.25
N THR A 11 11.25 2.53 2.32
CA THR A 11 11.99 2.48 3.58
C THR A 11 12.90 3.68 3.76
N ARG A 12 13.21 4.40 2.68
CA ARG A 12 14.15 5.53 2.70
C ARG A 12 13.43 6.83 3.05
N SER A 13 13.18 7.02 4.34
CA SER A 13 12.69 8.28 4.87
C SER A 13 13.86 9.07 5.43
N ARG A 14 13.94 10.37 5.15
CA ARG A 14 15.00 11.21 5.69
C ARG A 14 14.92 11.34 7.22
N ARG A 15 13.71 11.37 7.76
CA ARG A 15 13.49 11.56 9.20
C ARG A 15 13.64 10.27 9.97
N LEU A 16 13.10 9.18 9.46
CA LEU A 16 13.06 7.92 10.19
C LEU A 16 13.14 6.76 9.21
N PRO A 17 14.36 6.35 8.80
CA PRO A 17 14.54 5.23 7.89
C PRO A 17 13.92 3.95 8.46
N ASN A 18 13.33 3.12 7.58
CA ASN A 18 12.67 1.86 7.95
C ASN A 18 11.50 2.02 8.91
N LYS A 19 10.90 3.20 8.96
CA LYS A 19 9.77 3.50 9.84
C LYS A 19 8.66 2.47 9.74
N ILE A 20 8.32 2.03 8.53
CA ILE A 20 7.22 1.09 8.30
C ILE A 20 7.47 -0.30 8.88
N PHE A 21 8.72 -0.63 9.20
CA PHE A 21 9.09 -1.92 9.80
C PHE A 21 9.25 -1.87 11.31
N TYR A 22 9.06 -0.71 11.93
CA TYR A 22 9.09 -0.61 13.39
C TYR A 22 7.89 -1.37 13.95
N LYS A 23 8.13 -2.11 15.05
CA LYS A 23 7.11 -2.97 15.64
C LYS A 23 6.40 -2.31 16.81
N ILE A 24 5.09 -2.48 16.83
CA ILE A 24 4.24 -2.12 17.96
C ILE A 24 3.53 -3.41 18.36
N ARG A 25 3.79 -3.88 19.57
CA ARG A 25 3.18 -5.14 20.10
C ARG A 25 3.40 -6.32 19.15
N GLY A 26 4.61 -6.43 18.60
CA GLY A 26 4.99 -7.58 17.76
C GLY A 26 4.65 -7.49 16.29
N ASN A 27 3.89 -6.46 15.87
CA ASN A 27 3.55 -6.25 14.46
C ASN A 27 4.19 -4.99 13.94
N THR A 28 4.65 -5.01 12.68
CA THR A 28 5.21 -3.82 12.06
C THR A 28 4.10 -2.80 11.81
N ILE A 29 4.49 -1.53 11.70
CA ILE A 29 3.56 -0.44 11.34
C ILE A 29 2.83 -0.79 10.04
N LEU A 30 3.57 -1.31 9.06
CA LEU A 30 2.98 -1.72 7.78
C LEU A 30 1.92 -2.81 7.96
N GLU A 31 2.19 -3.82 8.79
CA GLU A 31 1.24 -4.90 9.04
C GLU A 31 -0.02 -4.41 9.76
N ILE A 32 0.14 -3.47 10.69
CA ILE A 32 -1.00 -2.86 11.39
C ILE A 32 -1.90 -2.13 10.39
N LEU A 33 -1.29 -1.36 9.49
CA LEU A 33 -2.03 -0.65 8.45
C LEU A 33 -2.76 -1.61 7.52
N ILE A 34 -2.09 -2.68 7.06
CA ILE A 34 -2.71 -3.68 6.20
C ILE A 34 -3.93 -4.31 6.91
N SER A 35 -3.77 -4.67 8.18
CA SER A 35 -4.86 -5.25 8.95
C SER A 35 -6.07 -4.33 9.02
N ASN A 36 -5.83 -3.03 9.21
CA ASN A 36 -6.90 -2.04 9.22
C ASN A 36 -7.56 -1.89 7.85
N LEU A 37 -6.77 -1.85 6.78
CA LEU A 37 -7.30 -1.70 5.42
C LEU A 37 -8.15 -2.90 4.99
N LYS A 38 -7.86 -4.09 5.50
CA LYS A 38 -8.67 -5.28 5.22
C LYS A 38 -10.10 -5.18 5.73
N LYS A 39 -10.38 -4.25 6.62
CA LYS A 39 -11.75 -4.00 7.11
C LYS A 39 -12.61 -3.23 6.12
N ILE A 40 -12.04 -2.69 5.07
CA ILE A 40 -12.78 -1.93 4.05
C ILE A 40 -13.51 -2.91 3.14
N ARG A 41 -14.84 -2.88 3.20
CA ARG A 41 -15.67 -3.86 2.45
C ARG A 41 -15.65 -3.66 0.95
N GLN A 42 -15.48 -2.42 0.50
CA GLN A 42 -15.51 -2.08 -0.91
C GLN A 42 -14.20 -2.40 -1.64
N ALA A 43 -13.16 -2.78 -0.89
CA ALA A 43 -11.87 -3.09 -1.47
C ALA A 43 -11.89 -4.46 -2.14
N ASN A 44 -11.46 -4.51 -3.40
CA ASN A 44 -11.30 -5.76 -4.12
C ASN A 44 -9.99 -6.45 -3.73
N ARG A 45 -8.92 -5.67 -3.66
CA ARG A 45 -7.60 -6.18 -3.26
C ARG A 45 -6.75 -5.07 -2.68
N ILE A 46 -5.72 -5.47 -1.92
CA ILE A 46 -4.70 -4.56 -1.38
C ILE A 46 -3.39 -4.92 -2.05
N ILE A 47 -2.70 -3.92 -2.59
CA ILE A 47 -1.44 -4.11 -3.32
C ILE A 47 -0.36 -3.25 -2.69
N LEU A 48 0.74 -3.89 -2.28
CA LEU A 48 1.94 -3.15 -1.85
C LEU A 48 2.73 -2.80 -3.10
N ALA A 49 2.91 -1.52 -3.37
CA ALA A 49 3.68 -1.06 -4.53
C ALA A 49 5.03 -0.53 -4.05
N ILE A 50 6.09 -1.17 -4.49
CA ILE A 50 7.47 -0.83 -4.09
C ILE A 50 8.35 -0.65 -5.30
N SER A 51 9.47 0.06 -5.10
CA SER A 51 10.55 0.14 -6.09
C SER A 51 11.39 -1.12 -6.05
N SER A 52 11.97 -1.51 -7.18
CA SER A 52 12.92 -2.62 -7.25
C SER A 52 14.17 -2.39 -6.41
N ASN A 53 14.43 -1.14 -5.98
CA ASN A 53 15.57 -0.79 -5.12
C ASN A 53 15.33 -1.09 -3.64
N GLU A 54 14.10 -1.45 -3.26
CA GLU A 54 13.76 -1.77 -1.88
C GLU A 54 14.22 -3.19 -1.51
N ASN A 55 14.19 -3.52 -0.21
CA ASN A 55 14.50 -4.88 0.25
C ASN A 55 13.33 -5.80 -0.10
N LEU A 56 13.44 -6.47 -1.23
CA LEU A 56 12.36 -7.29 -1.77
C LEU A 56 11.98 -8.46 -0.86
N GLU A 57 12.96 -9.06 -0.17
CA GLU A 57 12.69 -10.22 0.68
C GLU A 57 11.75 -9.89 1.84
N ILE A 58 11.96 -8.75 2.50
CA ILE A 58 11.11 -8.33 3.60
C ILE A 58 9.68 -8.08 3.10
N PHE A 59 9.54 -7.39 1.98
CA PHE A 59 8.22 -7.09 1.42
C PHE A 59 7.51 -8.36 0.94
N LYS A 60 8.24 -9.29 0.35
CA LYS A 60 7.67 -10.58 -0.05
C LYS A 60 7.15 -11.36 1.14
N LYS A 61 7.90 -11.39 2.24
CA LYS A 61 7.46 -12.06 3.47
C LYS A 61 6.21 -11.42 4.05
N ILE A 62 6.18 -10.10 4.13
CA ILE A 62 5.03 -9.38 4.67
C ILE A 62 3.80 -9.60 3.79
N ALA A 63 3.95 -9.51 2.47
CA ALA A 63 2.85 -9.71 1.55
C ALA A 63 2.26 -11.13 1.67
N LYS A 64 3.11 -12.14 1.74
CA LYS A 64 2.69 -13.53 1.88
C LYS A 64 2.00 -13.78 3.23
N LYS A 65 2.61 -13.30 4.31
CA LYS A 65 2.07 -13.47 5.67
C LYS A 65 0.69 -12.85 5.82
N ASN A 66 0.50 -11.69 5.21
CA ASN A 66 -0.74 -10.92 5.36
C ASN A 66 -1.71 -11.10 4.18
N GLU A 67 -1.38 -11.99 3.25
CA GLU A 67 -2.24 -12.34 2.12
C GLU A 67 -2.64 -11.13 1.28
N VAL A 68 -1.66 -10.30 0.94
CA VAL A 68 -1.84 -9.16 0.06
C VAL A 68 -0.92 -9.28 -1.16
N ASN A 69 -1.22 -8.51 -2.20
CA ASN A 69 -0.45 -8.53 -3.43
C ASN A 69 0.77 -7.62 -3.31
N LEU A 70 1.80 -7.94 -4.08
CA LEU A 70 3.02 -7.14 -4.13
C LEU A 70 3.31 -6.76 -5.59
N PHE A 71 3.48 -5.47 -5.84
CA PHE A 71 3.91 -4.96 -7.14
C PHE A 71 5.29 -4.35 -7.01
N ILE A 72 6.23 -4.83 -7.82
CA ILE A 72 7.61 -4.33 -7.85
C ILE A 72 7.82 -3.54 -9.14
N ALA A 73 8.01 -2.23 -9.00
CA ALA A 73 8.23 -1.35 -10.14
C ALA A 73 9.67 -1.50 -10.63
N GLN A 74 9.84 -2.17 -11.76
CA GLN A 74 11.15 -2.38 -12.38
C GLN A 74 11.61 -1.09 -13.06
N ASN A 75 12.93 -0.84 -13.02
CA ASN A 75 13.55 0.32 -13.64
C ASN A 75 13.02 1.65 -13.11
N ASP A 76 12.60 1.66 -11.85
CA ASP A 76 12.15 2.86 -11.18
C ASP A 76 13.39 3.61 -10.68
N LEU A 77 13.85 4.57 -11.47
CA LEU A 77 15.10 5.27 -11.22
C LEU A 77 14.97 6.41 -10.22
N SER A 78 13.76 6.79 -9.85
CA SER A 78 13.54 7.92 -8.95
C SER A 78 12.53 7.57 -7.87
N GLU A 79 12.92 7.82 -6.61
CA GLU A 79 12.00 7.67 -5.48
C GLU A 79 10.84 8.67 -5.55
N ASN A 80 11.03 9.75 -6.30
CA ASN A 80 10.02 10.80 -6.43
C ASN A 80 8.99 10.51 -7.51
N ASN A 81 9.17 9.43 -8.28
CA ASN A 81 8.27 9.08 -9.38
C ASN A 81 7.07 8.26 -8.91
N VAL A 82 6.38 8.76 -7.90
CA VAL A 82 5.29 8.09 -7.21
C VAL A 82 4.11 7.84 -8.13
N LEU A 83 3.72 8.85 -8.88
CA LEU A 83 2.54 8.78 -9.74
C LEU A 83 2.70 7.70 -10.83
N THR A 84 3.89 7.62 -11.42
CA THR A 84 4.18 6.60 -12.42
C THR A 84 4.08 5.20 -11.82
N ARG A 85 4.53 5.02 -10.57
CA ARG A 85 4.44 3.73 -9.89
C ARG A 85 2.99 3.31 -9.69
N PHE A 86 2.13 4.22 -9.24
CA PHE A 86 0.70 3.93 -9.12
C PHE A 86 0.07 3.57 -10.45
N TYR A 87 0.42 4.32 -11.50
CA TYR A 87 -0.08 4.06 -12.84
C TYR A 87 0.32 2.67 -13.35
N ARG A 88 1.61 2.33 -13.22
CA ARG A 88 2.10 1.02 -13.65
C ARG A 88 1.46 -0.11 -12.86
N CYS A 89 1.30 0.06 -11.56
CA CYS A 89 0.65 -0.89 -10.69
C CYS A 89 -0.82 -1.11 -11.12
N SER A 90 -1.54 -0.02 -11.34
CA SER A 90 -2.95 -0.12 -11.76
C SER A 90 -3.10 -0.83 -13.10
N LYS A 91 -2.17 -0.64 -14.01
CA LYS A 91 -2.18 -1.34 -15.30
C LYS A 91 -1.91 -2.83 -15.15
N GLU A 92 -0.94 -3.18 -14.33
CA GLU A 92 -0.58 -4.59 -14.07
C GLU A 92 -1.80 -5.36 -13.54
N TYR A 93 -2.55 -4.76 -12.63
CA TYR A 93 -3.70 -5.40 -12.01
C TYR A 93 -5.02 -5.08 -12.71
N ASN A 94 -4.98 -4.30 -13.78
CA ASN A 94 -6.16 -3.89 -14.52
C ASN A 94 -7.21 -3.27 -13.59
N SER A 95 -6.76 -2.36 -12.75
CA SER A 95 -7.60 -1.73 -11.73
C SER A 95 -8.55 -0.72 -12.34
N GLU A 96 -9.83 -0.83 -12.03
CA GLU A 96 -10.84 0.14 -12.50
C GLU A 96 -10.79 1.43 -11.71
N ASN A 97 -10.70 1.30 -10.39
CA ASN A 97 -10.65 2.44 -9.47
C ASN A 97 -9.60 2.17 -8.40
N ILE A 98 -8.89 3.20 -7.98
CA ILE A 98 -7.81 3.07 -7.01
C ILE A 98 -8.03 3.99 -5.82
N VAL A 99 -7.70 3.47 -4.63
CA VAL A 99 -7.51 4.28 -3.43
C VAL A 99 -6.01 4.27 -3.15
N ARG A 100 -5.39 5.44 -3.23
CA ARG A 100 -3.95 5.61 -3.00
C ARG A 100 -3.70 5.91 -1.54
N ILE A 101 -2.82 5.13 -0.92
CA ILE A 101 -2.50 5.31 0.49
C ILE A 101 -0.98 5.25 0.67
N THR A 102 -0.46 6.14 1.50
CA THR A 102 0.93 6.10 1.95
C THR A 102 0.95 5.60 3.39
N PRO A 103 1.91 4.75 3.77
CA PRO A 103 1.90 4.13 5.11
C PRO A 103 2.50 5.02 6.20
N ASP A 104 2.15 6.29 6.21
CA ASP A 104 2.63 7.25 7.21
C ASP A 104 1.85 7.17 8.51
N CYS A 105 0.62 6.68 8.46
CA CYS A 105 -0.25 6.59 9.62
C CYS A 105 -0.91 5.21 9.67
N PRO A 106 -0.47 4.32 10.60
CA PRO A 106 -1.01 2.97 10.68
C PRO A 106 -2.45 2.91 11.19
N PHE A 107 -2.89 3.95 11.90
CA PHE A 107 -4.24 4.02 12.47
C PHE A 107 -5.14 4.93 11.64
N ILE A 108 -5.15 4.67 10.34
CA ILE A 108 -5.97 5.43 9.39
C ILE A 108 -7.45 5.26 9.70
N ASN A 109 -8.23 6.32 9.44
CA ASN A 109 -9.68 6.27 9.65
C ASN A 109 -10.37 5.49 8.54
N ILE A 110 -10.63 4.22 8.80
CA ILE A 110 -11.26 3.30 7.85
C ILE A 110 -12.65 3.78 7.46
N HIS A 111 -13.42 4.25 8.44
CA HIS A 111 -14.78 4.74 8.17
C HIS A 111 -14.78 5.90 7.17
N MET A 112 -13.82 6.84 7.32
CA MET A 112 -13.69 7.95 6.38
C MET A 112 -13.39 7.46 4.96
N ILE A 113 -12.50 6.48 4.82
CA ILE A 113 -12.17 5.91 3.50
C ILE A 113 -13.43 5.27 2.88
N GLU A 114 -14.19 4.52 3.67
CA GLU A 114 -15.42 3.89 3.19
C GLU A 114 -16.44 4.95 2.74
N GLN A 115 -16.57 6.04 3.49
CA GLN A 115 -17.47 7.13 3.12
C GLN A 115 -17.02 7.80 1.81
N MET A 116 -15.73 8.00 1.62
CA MET A 116 -15.19 8.56 0.39
C MET A 116 -15.48 7.66 -0.82
N ILE A 117 -15.35 6.35 -0.66
CA ILE A 117 -15.66 5.39 -1.71
C ILE A 117 -17.14 5.43 -2.07
N ILE A 118 -18.01 5.46 -1.06
CA ILE A 118 -19.46 5.53 -1.27
C ILE A 118 -19.82 6.82 -2.00
N TYR A 119 -19.24 7.93 -1.60
CA TYR A 119 -19.48 9.23 -2.25
C TYR A 119 -19.02 9.20 -3.72
N TYR A 120 -17.87 8.63 -3.99
CA TYR A 120 -17.34 8.52 -5.35
C TYR A 120 -18.26 7.73 -6.27
N LYS A 121 -18.90 6.69 -5.75
CA LYS A 121 -19.80 5.84 -6.53
C LYS A 121 -21.10 6.55 -6.94
N LYS A 122 -21.47 7.59 -6.23
CA LYS A 122 -22.63 8.38 -6.61
C LYS A 122 -22.32 9.31 -7.77
#